data_b20fbf0d4373a00005d72ce4d5a2972b
#
_entry.id   b20fbf0d4373a00005d72ce4d5a2972b
#
_cell.length_a   1.000
_cell.length_b   1.000
_cell.length_c   1.000
_cell.angle_alpha   90.00
_cell.angle_beta   90.00
_cell.angle_gamma   90.00
#
_symmetry.space_group_name_H-M   'P 1'
#
loop_
_entity.id
_entity.type
_entity.pdbx_description
1 polymer ?
#
loop_
_entity_poly.entity_id
_entity_poly.type
_entity_poly.pdbx_seq_one_letter_code
_entity_poly.pdbx_strand_id
1 'polypeptide(L)'
;TFGGNYSGYLGRKSQRLNQEQDISVYPNNPIGEGAKDRGERFQWTFPIVFSPHDTSVMYTTSQHVWRSTNEGMSWTRISGDLTRNDTTKQRASGGPITKDNTGVEVYNTIFTFAESPVAKGTLWAGSDCGLIHVSTDNGTTWTNVTPSGLPEAQISIIEASPFDAATAYAAVTRYKHGDDAPYLYRTTN
;
A
#
# COMPACT_ATOMS: atom_id res chain seq x y z
N THR A 1 -1.48 -5.25 20.12
CA THR A 1 -1.48 -5.94 18.82
C THR A 1 -2.30 -5.14 17.83
N PHE A 2 -1.83 -5.06 16.58
CA PHE A 2 -2.53 -4.44 15.47
C PHE A 2 -2.82 -5.50 14.41
N GLY A 3 -3.93 -5.38 13.71
CA GLY A 3 -4.31 -6.32 12.67
C GLY A 3 -5.26 -5.68 11.67
N GLY A 4 -5.10 -6.07 10.41
CA GLY A 4 -5.98 -5.66 9.33
C GLY A 4 -6.99 -6.74 8.98
N ASN A 5 -8.05 -6.32 8.34
CA ASN A 5 -9.06 -7.17 7.73
C ASN A 5 -9.41 -6.59 6.36
N TYR A 6 -10.31 -7.23 5.64
CA TYR A 6 -10.73 -6.81 4.30
C TYR A 6 -11.07 -5.32 4.21
N SER A 7 -10.84 -4.74 3.05
CA SER A 7 -11.33 -3.41 2.71
C SER A 7 -10.76 -2.27 3.55
N GLY A 8 -9.58 -2.47 4.16
CA GLY A 8 -8.93 -1.44 4.96
C GLY A 8 -9.41 -1.36 6.40
N TYR A 9 -10.22 -2.31 6.87
CA TYR A 9 -10.52 -2.39 8.30
C TYR A 9 -9.26 -2.69 9.09
N LEU A 10 -8.98 -1.84 10.07
CA LEU A 10 -7.77 -1.91 10.89
C LEU A 10 -8.16 -1.84 12.35
N GLY A 11 -7.75 -2.85 13.10
CA GLY A 11 -8.05 -2.99 14.51
C GLY A 11 -6.80 -2.91 15.39
N ARG A 12 -6.97 -2.36 16.58
CA ARG A 12 -6.00 -2.36 17.67
C ARG A 12 -6.57 -3.10 18.86
N LYS A 13 -5.85 -4.10 19.35
CA LYS A 13 -6.22 -4.86 20.56
C LYS A 13 -5.23 -4.60 21.69
N SER A 14 -5.74 -4.13 22.81
CA SER A 14 -5.02 -4.07 24.07
C SER A 14 -5.07 -5.44 24.74
N GLN A 15 -3.92 -6.11 24.84
CA GLN A 15 -3.81 -7.40 25.53
C GLN A 15 -4.12 -7.27 27.03
N ARG A 16 -3.65 -6.17 27.65
CA ARG A 16 -3.82 -5.90 29.07
C ARG A 16 -5.28 -5.66 29.47
N LEU A 17 -6.02 -4.95 28.64
CA LEU A 17 -7.42 -4.56 28.93
C LEU A 17 -8.43 -5.49 28.25
N ASN A 18 -7.95 -6.38 27.36
CA ASN A 18 -8.80 -7.20 26.48
C ASN A 18 -9.86 -6.37 25.72
N GLN A 19 -9.45 -5.20 25.26
CA GLN A 19 -10.32 -4.27 24.52
C GLN A 19 -9.84 -4.17 23.09
N GLU A 20 -10.78 -4.14 22.18
CA GLU A 20 -10.54 -3.88 20.75
C GLU A 20 -11.07 -2.49 20.37
N GLN A 21 -10.37 -1.86 19.45
CA GLN A 21 -10.72 -0.55 18.93
C GLN A 21 -10.56 -0.56 17.40
N ASP A 22 -11.56 -0.05 16.71
CA ASP A 22 -11.46 0.24 15.27
C ASP A 22 -10.63 1.50 15.10
N ILE A 23 -9.56 1.38 14.31
CA ILE A 23 -8.64 2.45 13.96
C ILE A 23 -8.52 2.60 12.44
N SER A 24 -9.50 2.13 11.69
CA SER A 24 -9.54 2.19 10.23
C SER A 24 -9.37 3.62 9.73
N VAL A 25 -8.58 3.78 8.67
CA VAL A 25 -8.32 5.09 8.05
C VAL A 25 -9.59 5.68 7.45
N TYR A 26 -10.33 4.85 6.75
CA TYR A 26 -11.55 5.22 6.03
C TYR A 26 -12.59 4.12 6.24
N PRO A 27 -13.37 4.21 7.30
CA PRO A 27 -14.38 3.22 7.62
C PRO A 27 -15.50 3.28 6.57
N ASN A 28 -15.49 2.34 5.65
CA ASN A 28 -16.49 2.17 4.61
C ASN A 28 -16.83 0.70 4.45
N ASN A 29 -18.06 0.41 4.11
CA ASN A 29 -18.45 -0.94 3.70
C ASN A 29 -18.48 -1.03 2.17
N PRO A 30 -17.41 -1.51 1.54
CA PRO A 30 -17.28 -1.54 0.09
C PRO A 30 -17.93 -2.78 -0.56
N ILE A 31 -18.61 -3.62 0.20
CA ILE A 31 -19.28 -4.81 -0.33
C ILE A 31 -20.35 -4.38 -1.33
N GLY A 32 -20.27 -4.92 -2.55
CA GLY A 32 -21.18 -4.58 -3.64
C GLY A 32 -20.75 -3.38 -4.48
N GLU A 33 -19.69 -2.65 -4.08
CA GLU A 33 -19.18 -1.49 -4.83
C GLU A 33 -17.98 -1.86 -5.69
N GLY A 34 -17.92 -1.32 -6.92
CA GLY A 34 -16.73 -1.39 -7.77
C GLY A 34 -15.61 -0.50 -7.21
N ALA A 35 -14.36 -0.84 -7.52
CA ALA A 35 -13.21 -0.08 -7.02
C ALA A 35 -13.26 1.41 -7.39
N LYS A 36 -13.80 1.75 -8.57
CA LYS A 36 -13.96 3.15 -9.04
C LYS A 36 -14.93 3.98 -8.20
N ASP A 37 -15.87 3.32 -7.51
CA ASP A 37 -16.93 3.97 -6.74
C ASP A 37 -16.51 4.19 -5.27
N ARG A 38 -15.29 3.75 -4.90
CA ARG A 38 -14.74 3.83 -3.55
C ARG A 38 -13.92 5.10 -3.36
N GLY A 39 -14.06 5.74 -2.22
CA GLY A 39 -13.20 6.85 -1.83
C GLY A 39 -11.75 6.42 -1.62
N GLU A 40 -11.56 5.26 -0.99
CA GLU A 40 -10.25 4.65 -0.75
C GLU A 40 -10.24 3.18 -1.21
N ARG A 41 -9.18 2.82 -1.94
CA ARG A 41 -8.98 1.48 -2.49
C ARG A 41 -7.94 0.74 -1.64
N PHE A 42 -8.40 -0.05 -0.69
CA PHE A 42 -7.52 -0.91 0.11
C PHE A 42 -7.42 -2.29 -0.51
N GLN A 43 -6.20 -2.80 -0.61
CA GLN A 43 -5.94 -4.17 -1.05
C GLN A 43 -6.33 -5.16 0.05
N TRP A 44 -6.54 -6.42 -0.31
CA TRP A 44 -6.77 -7.51 0.67
C TRP A 44 -5.66 -7.53 1.74
N THR A 45 -4.41 -7.51 1.30
CA THR A 45 -3.22 -7.54 2.16
C THR A 45 -2.54 -6.18 2.18
N PHE A 46 -3.28 -5.12 2.52
CA PHE A 46 -2.71 -3.78 2.60
C PHE A 46 -1.62 -3.70 3.70
N PRO A 47 -0.54 -2.94 3.48
CA PRO A 47 0.56 -2.80 4.42
C PRO A 47 0.15 -2.18 5.76
N ILE A 48 0.70 -2.72 6.85
CA ILE A 48 0.70 -2.13 8.19
C ILE A 48 2.15 -2.11 8.63
N VAL A 49 2.78 -0.94 8.64
CA VAL A 49 4.21 -0.80 8.86
C VAL A 49 4.46 0.17 10.00
N PHE A 50 5.34 -0.20 10.94
CA PHE A 50 5.84 0.71 11.96
C PHE A 50 7.16 1.32 11.53
N SER A 51 7.36 2.60 11.86
CA SER A 51 8.63 3.26 11.61
C SER A 51 9.75 2.57 12.42
N PRO A 52 10.89 2.25 11.78
CA PRO A 52 12.05 1.74 12.51
C PRO A 52 12.73 2.80 13.39
N HIS A 53 12.38 4.07 13.21
CA HIS A 53 12.96 5.21 13.93
C HIS A 53 12.11 5.71 15.09
N ASP A 54 10.80 5.41 15.07
CA ASP A 54 9.86 5.86 16.07
C ASP A 54 8.66 4.91 16.13
N THR A 55 8.60 4.09 17.17
CA THR A 55 7.54 3.08 17.33
C THR A 55 6.13 3.65 17.53
N SER A 56 5.99 4.96 17.76
CA SER A 56 4.70 5.62 17.81
C SER A 56 4.15 5.95 16.41
N VAL A 57 5.04 5.94 15.39
CA VAL A 57 4.67 6.21 13.99
C VAL A 57 4.33 4.91 13.28
N MET A 58 3.17 4.88 12.69
CA MET A 58 2.75 3.76 11.84
C MET A 58 2.19 4.27 10.51
N TYR A 59 2.31 3.42 9.50
CA TYR A 59 1.85 3.66 8.14
C TYR A 59 0.90 2.56 7.70
N THR A 60 -0.03 2.93 6.85
CA THR A 60 -0.85 2.01 6.06
C THR A 60 -1.10 2.60 4.69
N THR A 61 -1.58 1.80 3.75
CA THR A 61 -1.74 2.26 2.37
C THR A 61 -3.05 1.80 1.75
N SER A 62 -3.67 2.70 1.00
CA SER A 62 -4.68 2.47 -0.02
C SER A 62 -4.05 2.74 -1.40
N GLN A 63 -4.62 3.58 -2.25
CA GLN A 63 -3.91 4.26 -3.34
C GLN A 63 -3.06 5.43 -2.81
N HIS A 64 -3.25 5.80 -1.56
CA HIS A 64 -2.51 6.82 -0.84
C HIS A 64 -1.70 6.21 0.29
N VAL A 65 -0.68 6.92 0.75
CA VAL A 65 0.04 6.60 1.99
C VAL A 65 -0.57 7.38 3.14
N TRP A 66 -0.85 6.69 4.22
CA TRP A 66 -1.43 7.21 5.45
C TRP A 66 -0.46 7.03 6.61
N ARG A 67 -0.31 8.06 7.42
CA ARG A 67 0.54 8.07 8.60
C ARG A 67 -0.26 8.38 9.86
N SER A 68 -0.01 7.63 10.92
CA SER A 68 -0.48 7.91 12.27
C SER A 68 0.71 8.08 13.21
N THR A 69 0.59 8.96 14.20
CA THR A 69 1.55 9.20 15.29
C THR A 69 0.93 8.94 16.66
N ASN A 70 -0.24 8.33 16.71
CA ASN A 70 -1.00 8.07 17.92
C ASN A 70 -1.69 6.71 17.88
N GLU A 71 -0.97 5.70 17.38
CA GLU A 71 -1.41 4.30 17.32
C GLU A 71 -2.72 4.10 16.54
N GLY A 72 -2.93 4.87 15.47
CA GLY A 72 -4.09 4.76 14.59
C GLY A 72 -5.33 5.53 15.04
N MET A 73 -5.26 6.29 16.13
CA MET A 73 -6.40 7.12 16.59
C MET A 73 -6.75 8.23 15.62
N SER A 74 -5.78 8.68 14.84
CA SER A 74 -5.99 9.57 13.70
C SER A 74 -4.96 9.31 12.61
N TRP A 75 -5.33 9.64 11.38
CA TRP A 75 -4.52 9.41 10.19
C TRP A 75 -4.36 10.70 9.39
N THR A 76 -3.16 10.89 8.88
CA THR A 76 -2.82 11.98 7.94
C THR A 76 -2.42 11.36 6.61
N ARG A 77 -3.07 11.77 5.53
CA ARG A 77 -2.67 11.42 4.18
C ARG A 77 -1.40 12.17 3.81
N ILE A 78 -0.35 11.45 3.45
CA ILE A 78 0.98 12.00 3.13
C ILE A 78 1.39 11.76 1.67
N SER A 79 0.45 11.33 0.81
CA SER A 79 0.71 11.23 -0.64
C SER A 79 -0.51 11.60 -1.46
N GLY A 80 -0.30 11.88 -2.75
CA GLY A 80 -1.31 11.76 -3.77
C GLY A 80 -1.60 10.28 -4.11
N ASP A 81 -2.40 10.03 -5.16
CA ASP A 81 -2.57 8.69 -5.72
C ASP A 81 -1.24 8.26 -6.38
N LEU A 82 -0.59 7.21 -5.83
CA LEU A 82 0.69 6.67 -6.31
C LEU A 82 0.50 5.46 -7.24
N THR A 83 -0.69 5.32 -7.81
CA THR A 83 -1.03 4.26 -8.76
C THR A 83 -1.22 4.81 -10.17
N ARG A 84 -1.44 3.93 -11.15
CA ARG A 84 -1.83 4.35 -12.50
C ARG A 84 -3.24 4.93 -12.56
N ASN A 85 -4.06 4.64 -11.56
CA ASN A 85 -5.47 5.02 -11.47
C ASN A 85 -6.25 4.73 -12.77
N ASP A 86 -6.00 3.57 -13.37
CA ASP A 86 -6.68 3.14 -14.59
C ASP A 86 -8.13 2.75 -14.29
N THR A 87 -9.03 3.69 -14.47
CA THR A 87 -10.47 3.52 -14.20
C THR A 87 -11.14 2.47 -15.09
N THR A 88 -10.52 2.09 -16.22
CA THR A 88 -11.04 1.03 -17.09
C THR A 88 -10.94 -0.35 -16.44
N LYS A 89 -10.00 -0.51 -15.49
CA LYS A 89 -9.73 -1.73 -14.72
C LYS A 89 -10.32 -1.70 -13.30
N GLN A 90 -11.06 -0.66 -12.96
CA GLN A 90 -11.70 -0.49 -11.65
C GLN A 90 -13.21 -0.71 -11.69
N ARG A 91 -13.73 -1.25 -12.78
CA ARG A 91 -15.16 -1.54 -12.92
C ARG A 91 -15.59 -2.64 -11.97
N ALA A 92 -16.89 -2.69 -11.69
CA ALA A 92 -17.50 -3.81 -10.99
C ALA A 92 -17.20 -5.12 -11.72
N SER A 93 -16.79 -6.14 -10.97
CA SER A 93 -16.66 -7.52 -11.46
C SER A 93 -18.01 -8.20 -11.58
N GLY A 94 -18.06 -9.32 -12.31
CA GLY A 94 -19.29 -10.07 -12.61
C GLY A 94 -20.01 -9.56 -13.85
N GLY A 95 -21.11 -10.18 -14.15
CA GLY A 95 -21.91 -9.88 -15.34
C GLY A 95 -22.81 -8.65 -15.17
N PRO A 96 -23.54 -8.26 -16.24
CA PRO A 96 -24.45 -7.13 -16.17
C PRO A 96 -25.66 -7.35 -15.26
N ILE A 97 -26.03 -8.62 -15.04
CA ILE A 97 -27.18 -8.98 -14.20
C ILE A 97 -26.77 -9.09 -12.72
N THR A 98 -25.63 -9.76 -12.44
CA THR A 98 -25.14 -9.96 -11.08
C THR A 98 -23.72 -9.45 -10.98
N LYS A 99 -23.51 -8.45 -10.15
CA LYS A 99 -22.18 -7.96 -9.81
C LYS A 99 -21.55 -8.86 -8.75
N ASP A 100 -20.27 -9.17 -8.93
CA ASP A 100 -19.46 -9.96 -8.00
C ASP A 100 -18.40 -9.07 -7.37
N ASN A 101 -18.82 -8.15 -6.52
CA ASN A 101 -17.95 -7.23 -5.81
C ASN A 101 -17.89 -7.64 -4.34
N THR A 102 -16.87 -8.40 -3.98
CA THR A 102 -16.68 -8.87 -2.60
C THR A 102 -16.05 -7.82 -1.69
N GLY A 103 -15.54 -6.75 -2.28
CA GLY A 103 -14.89 -5.68 -1.52
C GLY A 103 -13.41 -5.89 -1.29
N VAL A 104 -12.82 -6.96 -1.79
CA VAL A 104 -11.42 -7.34 -1.53
C VAL A 104 -10.54 -7.37 -2.79
N GLU A 105 -11.10 -7.71 -3.94
CA GLU A 105 -10.40 -7.69 -5.23
C GLU A 105 -10.36 -6.27 -5.77
N VAL A 106 -9.35 -5.52 -5.35
CA VAL A 106 -9.18 -4.11 -5.70
C VAL A 106 -7.88 -3.93 -6.47
N TYR A 107 -7.92 -3.17 -7.53
CA TYR A 107 -6.77 -2.83 -8.36
C TYR A 107 -6.46 -1.34 -8.31
N ASN A 108 -5.23 -0.98 -8.62
CA ASN A 108 -4.64 0.35 -8.43
C ASN A 108 -4.56 0.72 -6.94
N THR A 109 -3.82 -0.11 -6.21
CA THR A 109 -3.51 0.06 -4.79
C THR A 109 -2.01 0.07 -4.57
N ILE A 110 -1.55 0.67 -3.47
CA ILE A 110 -0.18 0.47 -2.99
C ILE A 110 -0.13 -0.88 -2.28
N PHE A 111 0.66 -1.81 -2.83
CA PHE A 111 0.72 -3.20 -2.37
C PHE A 111 1.84 -3.43 -1.37
N THR A 112 2.91 -2.64 -1.44
CA THR A 112 4.06 -2.73 -0.54
C THR A 112 4.54 -1.34 -0.13
N PHE A 113 5.00 -1.24 1.11
CA PHE A 113 5.51 0.01 1.68
C PHE A 113 6.67 -0.28 2.63
N ALA A 114 7.69 0.57 2.60
CA ALA A 114 8.82 0.49 3.52
C ALA A 114 9.33 1.89 3.88
N GLU A 115 9.78 2.08 5.12
CA GLU A 115 10.64 3.19 5.52
C GLU A 115 12.07 2.69 5.62
N SER A 116 13.04 3.45 5.12
CA SER A 116 14.46 3.13 5.24
C SER A 116 14.87 3.03 6.70
N PRO A 117 15.52 1.93 7.14
CA PRO A 117 15.98 1.81 8.53
C PRO A 117 17.19 2.68 8.86
N VAL A 118 17.88 3.24 7.85
CA VAL A 118 19.09 4.07 8.02
C VAL A 118 18.88 5.54 7.68
N ALA A 119 17.76 5.89 7.04
CA ALA A 119 17.43 7.26 6.68
C ALA A 119 15.97 7.58 7.02
N LYS A 120 15.76 8.16 8.21
CA LYS A 120 14.43 8.55 8.67
C LYS A 120 13.70 9.40 7.63
N GLY A 121 12.44 9.04 7.34
CA GLY A 121 11.61 9.78 6.38
C GLY A 121 11.89 9.47 4.92
N THR A 122 12.81 8.54 4.61
CA THR A 122 12.94 7.95 3.28
C THR A 122 11.94 6.80 3.15
N LEU A 123 10.89 7.03 2.37
CA LEU A 123 9.71 6.17 2.25
C LEU A 123 9.62 5.61 0.84
N TRP A 124 9.31 4.33 0.72
CA TRP A 124 9.16 3.61 -0.54
C TRP A 124 7.74 3.05 -0.65
N ALA A 125 7.12 3.24 -1.79
CA ALA A 125 5.79 2.70 -2.09
C ALA A 125 5.79 1.97 -3.44
N GLY A 126 5.31 0.74 -3.47
CA GLY A 126 5.15 -0.06 -4.68
C GLY A 126 3.70 -0.47 -4.89
N SER A 127 3.19 -0.28 -6.11
CA SER A 127 1.79 -0.54 -6.43
C SER A 127 1.58 -1.91 -7.10
N ASP A 128 0.35 -2.38 -7.06
CA ASP A 128 -0.10 -3.57 -7.79
C ASP A 128 -0.20 -3.36 -9.31
N CYS A 129 -0.08 -2.12 -9.76
CA CYS A 129 -0.08 -1.74 -11.18
C CYS A 129 1.32 -1.39 -11.73
N GLY A 130 2.39 -1.66 -10.95
CA GLY A 130 3.78 -1.63 -11.41
C GLY A 130 4.49 -0.28 -11.28
N LEU A 131 4.01 0.62 -10.43
CA LEU A 131 4.71 1.86 -10.15
C LEU A 131 5.48 1.76 -8.83
N ILE A 132 6.69 2.35 -8.82
CA ILE A 132 7.50 2.52 -7.62
C ILE A 132 7.73 4.00 -7.40
N HIS A 133 7.44 4.46 -6.18
CA HIS A 133 7.66 5.84 -5.77
C HIS A 133 8.55 5.90 -4.54
N VAL A 134 9.35 6.95 -4.44
CA VAL A 134 10.16 7.26 -3.27
C VAL A 134 9.88 8.69 -2.81
N SER A 135 9.86 8.87 -1.50
CA SER A 135 9.92 10.17 -0.84
C SER A 135 11.16 10.20 0.04
N THR A 136 11.90 11.31 0.05
CA THR A 136 13.05 11.54 0.95
C THR A 136 12.80 12.66 1.96
N ASP A 137 11.58 13.16 2.01
CA ASP A 137 11.15 14.30 2.83
C ASP A 137 9.91 13.97 3.69
N ASN A 138 9.85 12.70 4.17
CA ASN A 138 8.80 12.23 5.06
C ASN A 138 7.38 12.30 4.44
N GLY A 139 7.28 12.08 3.14
CA GLY A 139 6.02 12.03 2.40
C GLY A 139 5.52 13.37 1.88
N THR A 140 6.31 14.45 1.99
CA THR A 140 5.92 15.77 1.45
C THR A 140 5.91 15.77 -0.07
N THR A 141 6.94 15.18 -0.68
CA THR A 141 7.01 14.96 -2.13
C THR A 141 7.30 13.51 -2.47
N TRP A 142 6.82 13.07 -3.65
CA TRP A 142 6.98 11.71 -4.14
C TRP A 142 7.48 11.71 -5.56
N THR A 143 8.57 10.99 -5.80
CA THR A 143 9.17 10.82 -7.11
C THR A 143 8.90 9.42 -7.64
N ASN A 144 8.42 9.32 -8.88
CA ASN A 144 8.29 8.04 -9.57
C ASN A 144 9.68 7.56 -10.03
N VAL A 145 10.09 6.43 -9.51
CA VAL A 145 11.37 5.78 -9.79
C VAL A 145 11.20 4.39 -10.42
N THR A 146 10.05 4.15 -11.02
CA THR A 146 9.76 2.89 -11.71
C THR A 146 10.84 2.59 -12.75
N PRO A 147 11.45 1.41 -12.75
CA PRO A 147 12.47 1.02 -13.75
C PRO A 147 11.94 1.20 -15.17
N SER A 148 12.76 1.80 -16.04
CA SER A 148 12.42 1.94 -17.44
C SER A 148 12.18 0.58 -18.08
N GLY A 149 11.08 0.46 -18.83
CA GLY A 149 10.72 -0.78 -19.51
C GLY A 149 10.03 -1.82 -18.62
N LEU A 150 9.80 -1.55 -17.32
CA LEU A 150 8.96 -2.41 -16.50
C LEU A 150 7.52 -2.34 -17.01
N PRO A 151 6.95 -3.46 -17.52
CA PRO A 151 5.57 -3.50 -17.95
C PRO A 151 4.64 -3.48 -16.72
N GLU A 152 3.34 -3.44 -16.97
CA GLU A 152 2.36 -3.58 -15.89
C GLU A 152 2.59 -4.85 -15.10
N ALA A 153 2.72 -4.70 -13.78
CA ALA A 153 3.15 -5.77 -12.89
C ALA A 153 2.73 -5.44 -11.46
N GLN A 154 2.79 -6.41 -10.57
CA GLN A 154 2.63 -6.17 -9.15
C GLN A 154 4.00 -6.02 -8.49
N ILE A 155 4.24 -4.88 -7.83
CA ILE A 155 5.40 -4.72 -6.94
C ILE A 155 5.07 -5.43 -5.64
N SER A 156 5.59 -6.64 -5.47
CA SER A 156 5.19 -7.51 -4.36
C SER A 156 5.86 -7.14 -3.05
N ILE A 157 7.14 -6.77 -3.10
CA ILE A 157 7.93 -6.37 -1.93
C ILE A 157 8.91 -5.28 -2.35
N ILE A 158 9.05 -4.26 -1.50
CA ILE A 158 10.19 -3.34 -1.51
C ILE A 158 10.93 -3.49 -0.19
N GLU A 159 12.23 -3.70 -0.25
CA GLU A 159 13.11 -3.76 0.91
C GLU A 159 14.17 -2.66 0.80
N ALA A 160 14.12 -1.70 1.70
CA ALA A 160 15.15 -0.68 1.82
C ALA A 160 16.38 -1.28 2.54
N SER A 161 17.57 -1.01 2.02
CA SER A 161 18.81 -1.55 2.60
C SER A 161 19.00 -1.07 4.05
N PRO A 162 19.37 -1.98 4.97
CA PRO A 162 19.73 -1.59 6.33
C PRO A 162 21.15 -1.03 6.46
N PHE A 163 21.89 -0.93 5.35
CA PHE A 163 23.30 -0.51 5.34
C PHE A 163 23.52 0.78 4.55
N ASP A 164 22.66 1.09 3.60
CA ASP A 164 22.83 2.22 2.69
C ASP A 164 21.48 2.82 2.30
N ALA A 165 21.32 4.11 2.58
CA ALA A 165 20.07 4.84 2.36
C ALA A 165 19.68 4.96 0.87
N ALA A 166 20.64 4.89 -0.04
CA ALA A 166 20.41 4.97 -1.49
C ALA A 166 20.03 3.61 -2.11
N THR A 167 20.20 2.52 -1.37
CA THR A 167 19.96 1.17 -1.88
C THR A 167 18.59 0.64 -1.45
N ALA A 168 17.83 0.16 -2.42
CA ALA A 168 16.61 -0.61 -2.20
C ALA A 168 16.49 -1.73 -3.24
N TYR A 169 15.72 -2.75 -2.87
CA TYR A 169 15.39 -3.89 -3.74
C TYR A 169 13.88 -3.96 -3.95
N ALA A 170 13.46 -4.33 -5.15
CA ALA A 170 12.05 -4.54 -5.46
C ALA A 170 11.86 -5.91 -6.12
N ALA A 171 11.07 -6.77 -5.50
CA ALA A 171 10.60 -8.01 -6.10
C ALA A 171 9.26 -7.76 -6.78
N VAL A 172 9.16 -8.19 -8.03
CA VAL A 172 8.02 -7.90 -8.90
C VAL A 172 7.50 -9.20 -9.49
N THR A 173 6.19 -9.32 -9.64
CA THR A 173 5.56 -10.47 -10.26
C THR A 173 4.55 -10.07 -11.33
N ARG A 174 4.44 -10.90 -12.35
CA ARG A 174 3.49 -10.74 -13.46
C ARG A 174 2.61 -11.96 -13.69
N TYR A 175 2.50 -12.87 -12.72
CA TYR A 175 1.74 -14.11 -12.88
C TYR A 175 0.29 -13.86 -13.33
N LYS A 176 -0.32 -12.75 -12.92
CA LYS A 176 -1.67 -12.33 -13.36
C LYS A 176 -1.75 -12.02 -14.86
N HIS A 177 -0.60 -11.84 -15.51
CA HIS A 177 -0.47 -11.62 -16.96
C HIS A 177 0.07 -12.86 -17.69
N GLY A 178 0.11 -14.03 -17.03
CA GLY A 178 0.63 -15.28 -17.60
C GLY A 178 2.15 -15.27 -17.80
N ASP A 179 2.86 -14.48 -17.03
CA ASP A 179 4.32 -14.34 -17.09
C ASP A 179 4.90 -14.68 -15.71
N ASP A 180 5.52 -15.85 -15.61
CA ASP A 180 6.09 -16.40 -14.38
C ASP A 180 7.60 -16.12 -14.24
N ALA A 181 8.19 -15.30 -15.12
CA ALA A 181 9.59 -14.92 -15.01
C ALA A 181 9.85 -14.18 -13.69
N PRO A 182 10.99 -14.43 -13.03
CA PRO A 182 11.37 -13.69 -11.84
C PRO A 182 11.88 -12.29 -12.20
N TYR A 183 11.35 -11.28 -11.54
CA TYR A 183 11.78 -9.89 -11.68
C TYR A 183 12.32 -9.37 -10.36
N LEU A 184 13.61 -9.05 -10.32
CA LEU A 184 14.25 -8.44 -9.16
C LEU A 184 15.03 -7.21 -9.61
N TYR A 185 14.71 -6.07 -9.02
CA TYR A 185 15.37 -4.80 -9.29
C TYR A 185 16.14 -4.33 -8.06
N ARG A 186 17.23 -3.62 -8.31
CA ARG A 186 18.02 -2.94 -7.29
C ARG A 186 18.30 -1.52 -7.75
N THR A 187 18.18 -0.55 -6.83
CA THR A 187 18.75 0.79 -7.00
C THR A 187 19.92 1.01 -6.05
N THR A 188 20.81 1.94 -6.40
CA THR A 188 21.96 2.37 -5.59
C THR A 188 22.14 3.89 -5.64
N ASN A 189 21.12 4.61 -6.08
CA ASN A 189 21.16 6.07 -6.25
C ASN A 189 19.81 6.73 -5.95
#